data_0e5703147aaffaff30b2a88fe8bfc37e
#
_entry.id   0e5703147aaffaff30b2a88fe8bfc37e
#
_cell.length_a   1.000
_cell.length_b   1.000
_cell.length_c   1.000
_cell.angle_alpha   90.00
_cell.angle_beta   90.00
_cell.angle_gamma   90.00
#
_symmetry.space_group_name_H-M   'P 1'
#
loop_
_entity.id
_entity.type
_entity.pdbx_description
1 polymer ?
#
loop_
_entity_poly.entity_id
_entity_poly.type
_entity_poly.pdbx_seq_one_letter_code
_entity_poly.pdbx_strand_id
1 'polypeptide(L)'
;VAAVLTVNFDELGVRPGQRVLDMGAGAGRHAFELYRRGAEVVAFDQDAGELENVATMFAAMEHEGEAPAGTSATTVAGDALQMPFPDEHFDMVVASEIMEHLPEDEKAMHELVRVLKPGGRAVVTVPSWFPERVCWALSDTYHANEGGHVRIYTIDELEGKLGNAGLVPVFRRHAHALHSPYWWLKCAVGPENNDHPLPQAYHRLLVWDMMSRPWITRFAEELLDPVIGKSVAVYLSKPKVAVPRA
;
A
#
# COMPACT_ATOMS: atom_id res chain seq x y z
N VAL A 1 1.94 12.28 -13.77
CA VAL A 1 0.96 12.53 -12.68
C VAL A 1 1.60 12.04 -11.39
N ALA A 2 1.72 12.90 -10.36
CA ALA A 2 2.26 12.47 -9.08
C ALA A 2 1.28 11.46 -8.46
N ALA A 3 1.71 10.21 -8.29
CA ALA A 3 0.90 9.20 -7.62
C ALA A 3 0.86 9.48 -6.11
N VAL A 4 -0.28 9.22 -5.49
CA VAL A 4 -0.42 9.26 -4.03
C VAL A 4 0.20 8.00 -3.47
N LEU A 5 1.37 8.12 -2.84
CA LEU A 5 2.10 7.01 -2.26
C LEU A 5 1.85 6.95 -0.74
N THR A 6 1.34 5.83 -0.26
CA THR A 6 1.15 5.59 1.18
C THR A 6 2.47 5.19 1.86
N VAL A 7 3.34 4.52 1.11
CA VAL A 7 4.66 4.09 1.58
C VAL A 7 5.69 5.19 1.42
N ASN A 8 6.44 5.49 2.49
CA ASN A 8 7.65 6.30 2.41
C ASN A 8 8.85 5.38 2.13
N PHE A 9 9.33 5.39 0.90
CA PHE A 9 10.41 4.52 0.43
C PHE A 9 11.78 4.91 0.97
N ASP A 10 11.99 6.15 1.42
CA ASP A 10 13.22 6.58 2.09
C ASP A 10 13.32 5.93 3.47
N GLU A 11 12.20 5.89 4.20
CA GLU A 11 12.10 5.19 5.49
C GLU A 11 12.20 3.67 5.33
N LEU A 12 11.62 3.09 4.27
CA LEU A 12 11.78 1.68 3.93
C LEU A 12 13.25 1.35 3.59
N GLY A 13 13.98 2.34 3.08
CA GLY A 13 15.41 2.25 2.80
C GLY A 13 15.72 1.45 1.53
N VAL A 14 14.90 1.63 0.50
CA VAL A 14 15.08 1.02 -0.83
C VAL A 14 16.40 1.49 -1.45
N ARG A 15 17.15 0.53 -2.00
CA ARG A 15 18.43 0.78 -2.68
C ARG A 15 18.45 0.17 -4.08
N PRO A 16 19.18 0.76 -5.03
CA PRO A 16 19.36 0.16 -6.35
C PRO A 16 19.86 -1.28 -6.28
N GLY A 17 19.33 -2.14 -7.15
CA GLY A 17 19.68 -3.55 -7.25
C GLY A 17 19.05 -4.47 -6.19
N GLN A 18 18.27 -3.94 -5.24
CA GLN A 18 17.47 -4.79 -4.33
C GLN A 18 16.27 -5.37 -5.05
N ARG A 19 15.98 -6.64 -4.80
CA ARG A 19 14.78 -7.30 -5.32
C ARG A 19 13.59 -7.02 -4.43
N VAL A 20 12.57 -6.34 -4.97
CA VAL A 20 11.40 -5.90 -4.23
C VAL A 20 10.12 -6.44 -4.85
N LEU A 21 9.28 -7.03 -4.03
CA LEU A 21 7.92 -7.46 -4.40
C LEU A 21 6.92 -6.35 -4.02
N ASP A 22 6.11 -5.93 -4.97
CA ASP A 22 4.87 -5.17 -4.73
C ASP A 22 3.71 -6.16 -4.76
N MET A 23 3.28 -6.61 -3.57
CA MET A 23 2.24 -7.62 -3.36
C MET A 23 0.87 -6.95 -3.34
N GLY A 24 0.02 -7.26 -4.31
CA GLY A 24 -1.22 -6.53 -4.56
C GLY A 24 -0.93 -5.20 -5.24
N ALA A 25 -0.20 -5.26 -6.36
CA ALA A 25 0.30 -4.06 -7.04
C ALA A 25 -0.83 -3.18 -7.63
N GLY A 26 -1.99 -3.78 -7.95
CA GLY A 26 -3.08 -3.09 -8.64
C GLY A 26 -2.57 -2.32 -9.85
N ALA A 27 -2.89 -1.04 -9.94
CA ALA A 27 -2.44 -0.15 -11.02
C ALA A 27 -0.95 0.27 -10.94
N GLY A 28 -0.13 -0.37 -10.09
CA GLY A 28 1.34 -0.26 -10.09
C GLY A 28 1.93 0.98 -9.42
N ARG A 29 1.17 1.78 -8.68
CA ARG A 29 1.65 3.06 -8.13
C ARG A 29 2.93 2.95 -7.29
N HIS A 30 3.06 1.90 -6.46
CA HIS A 30 4.25 1.65 -5.65
C HIS A 30 5.35 0.99 -6.47
N ALA A 31 5.00 0.05 -7.37
CA ALA A 31 5.93 -0.62 -8.27
C ALA A 31 6.67 0.39 -9.18
N PHE A 32 6.00 1.42 -9.70
CA PHE A 32 6.64 2.46 -10.52
C PHE A 32 7.65 3.31 -9.72
N GLU A 33 7.34 3.65 -8.48
CA GLU A 33 8.27 4.38 -7.63
C GLU A 33 9.49 3.53 -7.25
N LEU A 34 9.29 2.23 -6.95
CA LEU A 34 10.36 1.28 -6.71
C LEU A 34 11.29 1.17 -7.92
N TYR A 35 10.72 1.11 -9.13
CA TYR A 35 11.48 1.06 -10.37
C TYR A 35 12.33 2.32 -10.59
N ARG A 36 11.77 3.52 -10.37
CA ARG A 36 12.53 4.80 -10.42
C ARG A 36 13.69 4.83 -9.45
N ARG A 37 13.56 4.16 -8.31
CA ARG A 37 14.63 4.05 -7.29
C ARG A 37 15.69 3.00 -7.63
N GLY A 38 15.58 2.32 -8.76
CA GLY A 38 16.55 1.34 -9.23
C GLY A 38 16.40 -0.04 -8.60
N ALA A 39 15.26 -0.35 -7.98
CA ALA A 39 14.99 -1.69 -7.48
C ALA A 39 14.68 -2.67 -8.63
N GLU A 40 15.05 -3.94 -8.48
CA GLU A 40 14.53 -5.03 -9.30
C GLU A 40 13.09 -5.34 -8.83
N VAL A 41 12.08 -4.90 -9.60
CA VAL A 41 10.70 -4.90 -9.17
C VAL A 41 9.94 -6.10 -9.73
N VAL A 42 9.18 -6.77 -8.87
CA VAL A 42 8.12 -7.69 -9.27
C VAL A 42 6.78 -7.10 -8.80
N ALA A 43 5.95 -6.67 -9.75
CA ALA A 43 4.57 -6.29 -9.48
C ALA A 43 3.69 -7.54 -9.55
N PHE A 44 3.07 -7.89 -8.41
CA PHE A 44 2.30 -9.11 -8.26
C PHE A 44 0.85 -8.78 -7.89
N ASP A 45 -0.10 -9.30 -8.67
CA ASP A 45 -1.52 -9.13 -8.43
C ASP A 45 -2.31 -10.32 -8.98
N GLN A 46 -3.56 -10.49 -8.54
CA GLN A 46 -4.48 -11.47 -9.13
C GLN A 46 -5.11 -10.97 -10.44
N ASP A 47 -5.19 -9.65 -10.65
CA ASP A 47 -5.77 -9.03 -11.84
C ASP A 47 -4.75 -8.95 -12.97
N ALA A 48 -4.81 -9.91 -13.88
CA ALA A 48 -3.93 -9.96 -15.04
C ALA A 48 -4.13 -8.77 -15.99
N GLY A 49 -5.34 -8.19 -16.06
CA GLY A 49 -5.63 -7.03 -16.91
C GLY A 49 -4.96 -5.75 -16.37
N GLU A 50 -4.98 -5.53 -15.06
CA GLU A 50 -4.23 -4.44 -14.43
C GLU A 50 -2.71 -4.64 -14.63
N LEU A 51 -2.21 -5.85 -14.51
CA LEU A 51 -0.80 -6.16 -14.73
C LEU A 51 -0.33 -5.94 -16.16
N GLU A 52 -1.17 -6.10 -17.18
CA GLU A 52 -0.87 -5.74 -18.58
C GLU A 52 -0.64 -4.22 -18.71
N ASN A 53 -1.47 -3.40 -18.03
CA ASN A 53 -1.30 -1.94 -17.99
C ASN A 53 0.01 -1.58 -17.26
N VAL A 54 0.32 -2.25 -16.16
CA VAL A 54 1.56 -2.05 -15.40
C VAL A 54 2.79 -2.41 -16.24
N ALA A 55 2.77 -3.53 -16.96
CA ALA A 55 3.86 -3.94 -17.86
C ALA A 55 4.07 -2.91 -18.99
N THR A 56 2.98 -2.41 -19.57
CA THR A 56 3.03 -1.36 -20.60
C THR A 56 3.67 -0.08 -20.05
N MET A 57 3.32 0.31 -18.83
CA MET A 57 3.90 1.48 -18.19
C MET A 57 5.39 1.26 -17.87
N PHE A 58 5.82 0.09 -17.41
CA PHE A 58 7.24 -0.21 -17.21
C PHE A 58 8.04 -0.08 -18.51
N ALA A 59 7.50 -0.59 -19.63
CA ALA A 59 8.15 -0.44 -20.93
C ALA A 59 8.27 1.02 -21.36
N ALA A 60 7.25 1.83 -21.11
CA ALA A 60 7.30 3.28 -21.35
C ALA A 60 8.35 3.99 -20.48
N MET A 61 8.40 3.65 -19.19
CA MET A 61 9.37 4.21 -18.24
C MET A 61 10.82 3.83 -18.60
N GLU A 62 11.04 2.60 -19.08
CA GLU A 62 12.35 2.15 -19.58
C GLU A 62 12.76 2.97 -20.82
N HIS A 63 11.84 3.14 -21.77
CA HIS A 63 12.09 3.94 -22.99
C HIS A 63 12.42 5.40 -22.68
N GLU A 64 11.74 6.00 -21.70
CA GLU A 64 11.97 7.39 -21.25
C GLU A 64 13.19 7.51 -20.29
N GLY A 65 13.81 6.41 -19.90
CA GLY A 65 14.96 6.42 -18.99
C GLY A 65 14.62 6.86 -17.56
N GLU A 66 13.40 6.58 -17.09
CA GLU A 66 12.94 6.97 -15.76
C GLU A 66 13.59 6.18 -14.61
N ALA A 67 14.33 5.12 -14.90
CA ALA A 67 15.07 4.32 -13.91
C ALA A 67 16.57 4.22 -14.26
N PRO A 68 17.45 3.93 -13.29
CA PRO A 68 18.85 3.67 -13.54
C PRO A 68 19.05 2.56 -14.58
N ALA A 69 20.08 2.70 -15.43
CA ALA A 69 20.39 1.69 -16.45
C ALA A 69 20.62 0.29 -15.82
N GLY A 70 19.99 -0.72 -16.41
CA GLY A 70 20.07 -2.11 -15.93
C GLY A 70 19.07 -2.46 -14.83
N THR A 71 18.21 -1.53 -14.42
CA THR A 71 17.06 -1.81 -13.55
C THR A 71 16.06 -2.69 -14.31
N SER A 72 15.48 -3.69 -13.63
CA SER A 72 14.46 -4.57 -14.20
C SER A 72 13.13 -4.44 -13.48
N ALA A 73 12.04 -4.58 -14.23
CA ALA A 73 10.70 -4.69 -13.68
C ALA A 73 9.90 -5.75 -14.43
N THR A 74 9.13 -6.53 -13.70
CA THR A 74 8.29 -7.60 -14.26
C THR A 74 6.95 -7.63 -13.57
N THR A 75 5.96 -8.22 -14.24
CA THR A 75 4.63 -8.47 -13.68
C THR A 75 4.39 -9.97 -13.56
N VAL A 76 3.76 -10.41 -12.49
CA VAL A 76 3.41 -11.82 -12.25
C VAL A 76 1.98 -11.89 -11.71
N ALA A 77 1.10 -12.58 -12.43
CA ALA A 77 -0.25 -12.83 -11.98
C ALA A 77 -0.31 -14.02 -11.02
N GLY A 78 -1.08 -13.90 -9.92
CA GLY A 78 -1.24 -15.01 -8.99
C GLY A 78 -2.03 -14.66 -7.72
N ASP A 79 -2.18 -15.68 -6.88
CA ASP A 79 -2.88 -15.59 -5.60
C ASP A 79 -1.90 -15.25 -4.46
N ALA A 80 -2.19 -14.20 -3.71
CA ALA A 80 -1.43 -13.77 -2.54
C ALA A 80 -1.40 -14.83 -1.42
N LEU A 81 -2.31 -15.77 -1.43
CA LEU A 81 -2.36 -16.90 -0.49
C LEU A 81 -1.43 -18.05 -0.87
N GLN A 82 -0.90 -18.05 -2.10
CA GLN A 82 0.04 -19.06 -2.60
C GLN A 82 0.92 -18.47 -3.69
N MET A 83 1.89 -17.67 -3.31
CA MET A 83 2.75 -16.96 -4.26
C MET A 83 3.75 -17.89 -4.97
N PRO A 84 3.92 -17.77 -6.31
CA PRO A 84 4.78 -18.65 -7.12
C PRO A 84 6.27 -18.30 -7.02
N PHE A 85 6.73 -17.84 -5.85
CA PHE A 85 8.10 -17.46 -5.61
C PHE A 85 8.77 -18.40 -4.61
N PRO A 86 10.10 -18.63 -4.75
CA PRO A 86 10.87 -19.39 -3.77
C PRO A 86 10.88 -18.71 -2.39
N ASP A 87 11.18 -19.49 -1.36
CA ASP A 87 11.46 -18.95 -0.03
C ASP A 87 12.64 -17.98 -0.08
N GLU A 88 12.60 -16.96 0.76
CA GLU A 88 13.69 -16.01 0.97
C GLU A 88 14.22 -15.37 -0.33
N HIS A 89 13.31 -15.03 -1.22
CA HIS A 89 13.62 -14.52 -2.56
C HIS A 89 13.81 -13.01 -2.61
N PHE A 90 13.02 -12.25 -1.85
CA PHE A 90 12.99 -10.79 -1.91
C PHE A 90 13.75 -10.14 -0.75
N ASP A 91 14.44 -9.04 -1.04
CA ASP A 91 15.07 -8.20 -0.03
C ASP A 91 14.03 -7.35 0.72
N MET A 92 12.95 -6.98 0.00
CA MET A 92 11.83 -6.22 0.55
C MET A 92 10.50 -6.66 -0.05
N VAL A 93 9.42 -6.47 0.74
CA VAL A 93 8.03 -6.66 0.29
C VAL A 93 7.21 -5.42 0.67
N VAL A 94 6.49 -4.89 -0.30
CA VAL A 94 5.44 -3.88 -0.10
C VAL A 94 4.10 -4.59 -0.24
N ALA A 95 3.21 -4.46 0.73
CA ALA A 95 1.84 -4.95 0.68
C ALA A 95 0.90 -3.80 1.08
N SER A 96 0.43 -3.06 0.08
CA SER A 96 -0.29 -1.81 0.32
C SER A 96 -1.76 -1.94 0.00
N GLU A 97 -2.61 -1.76 1.04
CA GLU A 97 -4.06 -1.80 0.92
C GLU A 97 -4.54 -3.13 0.28
N ILE A 98 -4.04 -4.26 0.79
CA ILE A 98 -4.42 -5.60 0.31
C ILE A 98 -4.97 -6.47 1.44
N MET A 99 -4.41 -6.38 2.66
CA MET A 99 -4.74 -7.32 3.74
C MET A 99 -6.20 -7.23 4.20
N GLU A 100 -6.80 -6.06 4.11
CA GLU A 100 -8.22 -5.82 4.43
C GLU A 100 -9.19 -6.48 3.45
N HIS A 101 -8.73 -6.85 2.26
CA HIS A 101 -9.53 -7.52 1.24
C HIS A 101 -9.46 -9.05 1.31
N LEU A 102 -8.45 -9.61 1.99
CA LEU A 102 -8.20 -11.04 2.01
C LEU A 102 -8.93 -11.72 3.19
N PRO A 103 -9.91 -12.63 2.96
CA PRO A 103 -10.52 -13.40 4.04
C PRO A 103 -9.50 -14.19 4.89
N GLU A 104 -8.51 -14.79 4.24
CA GLU A 104 -7.41 -15.56 4.86
C GLU A 104 -6.13 -14.71 5.00
N ASP A 105 -6.23 -13.52 5.60
CA ASP A 105 -5.13 -12.55 5.73
C ASP A 105 -3.87 -13.13 6.39
N GLU A 106 -4.02 -13.96 7.40
CA GLU A 106 -2.89 -14.60 8.11
C GLU A 106 -2.09 -15.52 7.16
N LYS A 107 -2.77 -16.23 6.24
CA LYS A 107 -2.09 -17.04 5.25
C LYS A 107 -1.27 -16.17 4.28
N ALA A 108 -1.83 -15.05 3.82
CA ALA A 108 -1.10 -14.08 3.01
C ALA A 108 0.10 -13.48 3.75
N MET A 109 -0.04 -13.18 5.05
CA MET A 109 1.08 -12.71 5.89
C MET A 109 2.18 -13.76 6.02
N HIS A 110 1.83 -15.05 6.16
CA HIS A 110 2.82 -16.14 6.16
C HIS A 110 3.54 -16.28 4.82
N GLU A 111 2.82 -16.15 3.70
CA GLU A 111 3.42 -16.14 2.36
C GLU A 111 4.38 -14.95 2.17
N LEU A 112 3.98 -13.74 2.61
CA LEU A 112 4.85 -12.57 2.64
C LEU A 112 6.15 -12.86 3.39
N VAL A 113 6.04 -13.44 4.58
CA VAL A 113 7.21 -13.81 5.39
C VAL A 113 8.04 -14.90 4.72
N ARG A 114 7.40 -15.90 4.09
CA ARG A 114 8.09 -16.99 3.41
C ARG A 114 9.00 -16.46 2.30
N VAL A 115 8.50 -15.57 1.45
CA VAL A 115 9.24 -15.05 0.31
C VAL A 115 10.26 -13.97 0.69
N LEU A 116 10.14 -13.35 1.88
CA LEU A 116 11.06 -12.33 2.38
C LEU A 116 12.33 -12.97 2.95
N LYS A 117 13.50 -12.47 2.59
CA LYS A 117 14.80 -12.92 3.12
C LYS A 117 14.91 -12.66 4.63
N PRO A 118 15.67 -13.49 5.38
CA PRO A 118 16.09 -13.14 6.74
C PRO A 118 16.86 -11.82 6.76
N GLY A 119 16.46 -10.89 7.64
CA GLY A 119 16.97 -9.51 7.67
C GLY A 119 16.37 -8.58 6.62
N GLY A 120 15.44 -9.08 5.80
CA GLY A 120 14.67 -8.29 4.86
C GLY A 120 13.65 -7.38 5.56
N ARG A 121 13.13 -6.42 4.83
CA ARG A 121 12.16 -5.43 5.32
C ARG A 121 10.83 -5.59 4.61
N ALA A 122 9.75 -5.32 5.32
CA ALA A 122 8.43 -5.21 4.71
C ALA A 122 7.73 -3.94 5.15
N VAL A 123 6.78 -3.50 4.36
CA VAL A 123 5.80 -2.50 4.76
C VAL A 123 4.41 -3.01 4.40
N VAL A 124 3.51 -2.96 5.37
CA VAL A 124 2.10 -3.32 5.19
C VAL A 124 1.29 -2.06 5.46
N THR A 125 0.44 -1.67 4.51
CA THR A 125 -0.49 -0.56 4.74
C THR A 125 -1.92 -1.06 4.70
N VAL A 126 -2.75 -0.47 5.56
CA VAL A 126 -4.18 -0.71 5.63
C VAL A 126 -4.91 0.61 5.93
N PRO A 127 -6.22 0.72 5.64
CA PRO A 127 -7.02 1.83 6.09
C PRO A 127 -6.94 2.01 7.61
N SER A 128 -6.78 3.24 8.06
CA SER A 128 -6.76 3.56 9.50
C SER A 128 -8.12 3.31 10.14
N TRP A 129 -8.12 2.73 11.32
CA TRP A 129 -9.34 2.28 12.01
C TRP A 129 -10.40 3.36 12.15
N PHE A 130 -10.04 4.55 12.65
CA PHE A 130 -11.02 5.62 12.93
C PHE A 130 -11.62 6.20 11.64
N PRO A 131 -10.86 6.65 10.63
CA PRO A 131 -11.42 7.15 9.38
C PRO A 131 -12.30 6.11 8.66
N GLU A 132 -11.90 4.85 8.68
CA GLU A 132 -12.63 3.77 8.03
C GLU A 132 -13.94 3.46 8.75
N ARG A 133 -13.95 3.46 10.07
CA ARG A 133 -15.18 3.32 10.88
C ARG A 133 -16.19 4.40 10.59
N VAL A 134 -15.73 5.63 10.36
CA VAL A 134 -16.63 6.74 9.97
C VAL A 134 -17.25 6.46 8.59
N CYS A 135 -16.48 6.00 7.61
CA CYS A 135 -17.00 5.61 6.29
C CYS A 135 -18.07 4.52 6.41
N TRP A 136 -17.80 3.47 7.20
CA TRP A 136 -18.75 2.36 7.42
C TRP A 136 -20.02 2.82 8.13
N ALA A 137 -19.92 3.76 9.10
CA ALA A 137 -21.09 4.32 9.78
C ALA A 137 -21.93 5.24 8.90
N LEU A 138 -21.34 5.84 7.86
CA LEU A 138 -22.01 6.75 6.95
C LEU A 138 -22.65 6.05 5.75
N SER A 139 -22.17 4.85 5.36
CA SER A 139 -22.63 4.18 4.16
C SER A 139 -22.44 2.66 4.22
N ASP A 140 -23.55 1.94 4.26
CA ASP A 140 -23.56 0.47 4.16
C ASP A 140 -23.07 -0.01 2.79
N THR A 141 -23.35 0.75 1.73
CA THR A 141 -22.92 0.41 0.35
C THR A 141 -21.42 0.54 0.16
N TYR A 142 -20.73 1.32 0.98
CA TYR A 142 -19.27 1.52 0.88
C TYR A 142 -18.48 0.23 1.14
N HIS A 143 -18.91 -0.58 2.08
CA HIS A 143 -18.24 -1.83 2.46
C HIS A 143 -18.92 -3.10 1.94
N ALA A 144 -20.17 -3.00 1.47
CA ALA A 144 -20.93 -4.15 0.95
C ALA A 144 -20.60 -4.49 -0.52
N ASN A 145 -19.79 -3.67 -1.21
CA ASN A 145 -19.42 -3.90 -2.60
C ASN A 145 -18.53 -5.13 -2.73
N GLU A 146 -18.70 -5.88 -3.83
CA GLU A 146 -17.82 -6.99 -4.19
C GLU A 146 -16.37 -6.48 -4.30
N GLY A 147 -15.43 -7.14 -3.62
CA GLY A 147 -14.05 -6.65 -3.50
C GLY A 147 -13.83 -5.53 -2.47
N GLY A 148 -14.86 -5.15 -1.68
CA GLY A 148 -14.74 -4.20 -0.59
C GLY A 148 -13.90 -4.71 0.58
N HIS A 149 -13.73 -3.84 1.59
CA HIS A 149 -12.99 -4.21 2.80
C HIS A 149 -13.80 -5.22 3.63
N VAL A 150 -13.27 -6.42 3.83
CA VAL A 150 -13.91 -7.45 4.67
C VAL A 150 -13.66 -7.24 6.17
N ARG A 151 -12.72 -6.34 6.51
CA ARG A 151 -12.37 -5.99 7.90
C ARG A 151 -11.75 -4.60 8.03
N ILE A 152 -11.78 -4.11 9.25
CA ILE A 152 -11.05 -2.89 9.65
C ILE A 152 -10.08 -3.30 10.75
N TYR A 153 -8.78 -3.14 10.53
CA TYR A 153 -7.77 -3.46 11.53
C TYR A 153 -7.65 -2.40 12.61
N THR A 154 -7.54 -2.84 13.86
CA THR A 154 -6.82 -2.05 14.87
C THR A 154 -5.32 -2.25 14.68
N ILE A 155 -4.52 -1.32 15.17
CA ILE A 155 -3.05 -1.43 15.06
C ILE A 155 -2.55 -2.66 15.80
N ASP A 156 -3.04 -2.89 17.02
CA ASP A 156 -2.60 -4.02 17.85
C ASP A 156 -2.97 -5.37 17.20
N GLU A 157 -4.12 -5.46 16.53
CA GLU A 157 -4.52 -6.64 15.78
C GLU A 157 -3.57 -6.89 14.60
N LEU A 158 -3.32 -5.86 13.77
CA LEU A 158 -2.45 -5.98 12.61
C LEU A 158 -1.03 -6.36 13.02
N GLU A 159 -0.43 -5.62 13.96
CA GLU A 159 0.91 -5.89 14.46
C GLU A 159 1.00 -7.27 15.13
N GLY A 160 -0.04 -7.70 15.86
CA GLY A 160 -0.12 -9.01 16.47
C GLY A 160 -0.11 -10.14 15.42
N LYS A 161 -0.93 -10.04 14.37
CA LYS A 161 -0.97 -11.03 13.28
C LYS A 161 0.36 -11.07 12.51
N LEU A 162 0.93 -9.91 12.16
CA LEU A 162 2.24 -9.81 11.50
C LEU A 162 3.36 -10.38 12.37
N GLY A 163 3.30 -10.12 13.68
CA GLY A 163 4.22 -10.71 14.66
C GLY A 163 4.11 -12.24 14.75
N ASN A 164 2.88 -12.78 14.76
CA ASN A 164 2.64 -14.22 14.73
C ASN A 164 3.15 -14.88 13.44
N ALA A 165 3.10 -14.15 12.31
CA ALA A 165 3.68 -14.62 11.05
C ALA A 165 5.23 -14.62 11.07
N GLY A 166 5.88 -13.88 11.97
CA GLY A 166 7.33 -13.86 12.14
C GLY A 166 8.01 -12.53 11.79
N LEU A 167 7.24 -11.44 11.69
CA LEU A 167 7.77 -10.09 11.49
C LEU A 167 7.86 -9.33 12.81
N VAL A 168 8.78 -8.39 12.87
CA VAL A 168 8.95 -7.47 14.01
C VAL A 168 8.63 -6.07 13.55
N PRO A 169 7.59 -5.41 14.12
CA PRO A 169 7.32 -4.00 13.88
C PRO A 169 8.51 -3.12 14.30
N VAL A 170 8.89 -2.18 13.44
CA VAL A 170 9.98 -1.24 13.69
C VAL A 170 9.42 0.14 14.02
N PHE A 171 8.53 0.63 13.20
CA PHE A 171 7.77 1.87 13.42
C PHE A 171 6.52 1.88 12.55
N ARG A 172 5.65 2.84 12.79
CA ARG A 172 4.44 3.06 12.00
C ARG A 172 4.25 4.53 11.68
N ARG A 173 3.51 4.79 10.60
CA ARG A 173 3.20 6.14 10.14
C ARG A 173 1.78 6.18 9.59
N HIS A 174 1.00 7.17 10.03
CA HIS A 174 -0.27 7.50 9.38
C HIS A 174 -0.02 8.44 8.19
N ALA A 175 -0.90 8.41 7.21
CA ALA A 175 -0.78 9.20 5.98
C ALA A 175 -2.14 9.62 5.44
N HIS A 176 -2.13 10.69 4.64
CA HIS A 176 -3.28 11.14 3.86
C HIS A 176 -4.46 11.66 4.70
N ALA A 177 -4.18 12.44 5.73
CA ALA A 177 -5.23 13.04 6.57
C ALA A 177 -6.25 13.85 5.77
N LEU A 178 -5.80 14.59 4.75
CA LEU A 178 -6.68 15.38 3.90
C LEU A 178 -7.60 14.52 3.03
N HIS A 179 -7.33 13.23 2.85
CA HIS A 179 -8.21 12.33 2.11
C HIS A 179 -9.40 11.83 2.95
N SER A 180 -9.29 11.77 4.27
CA SER A 180 -10.36 11.27 5.14
C SER A 180 -11.65 12.09 5.03
N PRO A 181 -11.65 13.44 5.09
CA PRO A 181 -12.86 14.23 4.90
C PRO A 181 -13.49 14.06 3.51
N TYR A 182 -12.68 13.84 2.48
CA TYR A 182 -13.20 13.54 1.14
C TYR A 182 -14.03 12.25 1.13
N TRP A 183 -13.49 11.17 1.71
CA TRP A 183 -14.19 9.90 1.77
C TRP A 183 -15.42 9.95 2.67
N TRP A 184 -15.37 10.70 3.79
CA TRP A 184 -16.56 10.92 4.62
C TRP A 184 -17.66 11.66 3.87
N LEU A 185 -17.34 12.69 3.11
CA LEU A 185 -18.29 13.38 2.23
C LEU A 185 -18.87 12.43 1.17
N LYS A 186 -18.01 11.63 0.52
CA LYS A 186 -18.45 10.62 -0.46
C LYS A 186 -19.42 9.61 0.16
N CYS A 187 -19.11 9.08 1.33
CA CYS A 187 -19.99 8.15 2.03
C CYS A 187 -21.32 8.82 2.46
N ALA A 188 -21.28 10.05 2.95
CA ALA A 188 -22.47 10.78 3.40
C ALA A 188 -23.46 11.11 2.26
N VAL A 189 -22.97 11.35 1.04
CA VAL A 189 -23.84 11.68 -0.12
C VAL A 189 -24.12 10.49 -1.03
N GLY A 190 -23.56 9.33 -0.70
CA GLY A 190 -23.58 8.11 -1.52
C GLY A 190 -22.25 7.95 -2.30
N PRO A 191 -21.49 6.84 -2.08
CA PRO A 191 -20.16 6.66 -2.64
C PRO A 191 -20.13 6.65 -4.18
N GLU A 192 -21.23 6.27 -4.82
CA GLU A 192 -21.39 6.25 -6.28
C GLU A 192 -21.85 7.60 -6.85
N ASN A 193 -22.30 8.55 -6.01
CA ASN A 193 -22.75 9.85 -6.44
C ASN A 193 -21.57 10.76 -6.80
N ASN A 194 -21.07 10.60 -8.01
CA ASN A 194 -19.91 11.36 -8.51
C ASN A 194 -20.25 12.80 -8.91
N ASP A 195 -21.53 13.11 -9.09
CA ASP A 195 -21.99 14.43 -9.57
C ASP A 195 -22.27 15.42 -8.44
N HIS A 196 -22.21 14.97 -7.19
CA HIS A 196 -22.51 15.84 -6.05
C HIS A 196 -21.44 16.95 -5.89
N PRO A 197 -21.84 18.23 -5.78
CA PRO A 197 -20.92 19.37 -5.83
C PRO A 197 -19.90 19.40 -4.68
N LEU A 198 -20.25 18.91 -3.48
CA LEU A 198 -19.35 18.95 -2.31
C LEU A 198 -18.13 18.03 -2.48
N PRO A 199 -18.28 16.70 -2.75
CA PRO A 199 -17.15 15.85 -3.05
C PRO A 199 -16.33 16.33 -4.23
N GLN A 200 -16.98 16.83 -5.30
CA GLN A 200 -16.26 17.38 -6.45
C GLN A 200 -15.40 18.61 -6.10
N ALA A 201 -15.93 19.53 -5.29
CA ALA A 201 -15.17 20.71 -4.84
C ALA A 201 -13.98 20.29 -3.98
N TYR A 202 -14.18 19.32 -3.08
CA TYR A 202 -13.12 18.78 -2.25
C TYR A 202 -12.08 18.00 -3.08
N HIS A 203 -12.52 17.20 -4.04
CA HIS A 203 -11.63 16.52 -4.98
C HIS A 203 -10.71 17.49 -5.74
N ARG A 204 -11.26 18.62 -6.21
CA ARG A 204 -10.43 19.66 -6.84
C ARG A 204 -9.36 20.22 -5.89
N LEU A 205 -9.68 20.35 -4.59
CA LEU A 205 -8.70 20.73 -3.57
C LEU A 205 -7.58 19.68 -3.45
N LEU A 206 -7.92 18.39 -3.41
CA LEU A 206 -6.93 17.31 -3.34
C LEU A 206 -6.06 17.26 -4.60
N VAL A 207 -6.65 17.43 -5.78
CA VAL A 207 -5.89 17.49 -7.05
C VAL A 207 -4.93 18.69 -7.04
N TRP A 208 -5.39 19.86 -6.60
CA TRP A 208 -4.52 21.02 -6.45
C TRP A 208 -3.38 20.76 -5.47
N ASP A 209 -3.68 20.13 -4.32
CA ASP A 209 -2.68 19.76 -3.34
C ASP A 209 -1.62 18.80 -3.92
N MET A 210 -2.03 17.75 -4.59
CA MET A 210 -1.12 16.78 -5.23
C MET A 210 -0.22 17.42 -6.29
N MET A 211 -0.77 18.35 -7.08
CA MET A 211 -0.03 18.99 -8.17
C MET A 211 0.90 20.09 -7.71
N SER A 212 0.48 20.87 -6.71
CA SER A 212 1.18 22.09 -6.28
C SER A 212 2.05 21.87 -5.03
N ARG A 213 1.75 20.82 -4.24
CA ARG A 213 2.42 20.47 -2.98
C ARG A 213 2.68 21.67 -2.06
N PRO A 214 1.65 22.50 -1.78
CA PRO A 214 1.85 23.72 -1.00
C PRO A 214 2.27 23.37 0.43
N TRP A 215 3.13 24.17 1.03
CA TRP A 215 3.64 23.94 2.37
C TRP A 215 2.54 23.86 3.44
N ILE A 216 1.46 24.62 3.26
CA ILE A 216 0.35 24.66 4.23
C ILE A 216 -0.39 23.33 4.33
N THR A 217 -0.61 22.64 3.22
CA THR A 217 -1.26 21.34 3.22
C THR A 217 -0.33 20.26 3.75
N ARG A 218 0.97 20.35 3.46
CA ARG A 218 1.98 19.44 4.03
C ARG A 218 2.03 19.55 5.54
N PHE A 219 2.05 20.79 6.06
CA PHE A 219 1.99 21.04 7.51
C PHE A 219 0.67 20.55 8.13
N ALA A 220 -0.46 20.79 7.45
CA ALA A 220 -1.75 20.30 7.90
C ALA A 220 -1.81 18.75 7.92
N GLU A 221 -1.30 18.07 6.90
CA GLU A 221 -1.20 16.60 6.89
C GLU A 221 -0.32 16.10 8.04
N GLU A 222 0.88 16.64 8.22
CA GLU A 222 1.79 16.23 9.28
C GLU A 222 1.15 16.35 10.67
N LEU A 223 0.36 17.41 10.90
CA LEU A 223 -0.36 17.64 12.16
C LEU A 223 -1.56 16.69 12.33
N LEU A 224 -2.29 16.41 11.24
CA LEU A 224 -3.56 15.67 11.28
C LEU A 224 -3.39 14.17 11.04
N ASP A 225 -2.32 13.72 10.37
CA ASP A 225 -2.07 12.31 10.07
C ASP A 225 -2.20 11.39 11.30
N PRO A 226 -1.67 11.73 12.49
CA PRO A 226 -1.79 10.86 13.66
C PRO A 226 -3.24 10.62 14.12
N VAL A 227 -4.18 11.50 13.74
CA VAL A 227 -5.57 11.47 14.22
C VAL A 227 -6.53 10.98 13.13
N ILE A 228 -6.41 11.55 11.94
CA ILE A 228 -7.34 11.30 10.82
C ILE A 228 -6.62 10.83 9.54
N GLY A 229 -5.35 10.43 9.61
CA GLY A 229 -4.67 9.82 8.46
C GLY A 229 -5.49 8.68 7.88
N LYS A 230 -5.77 8.71 6.57
CA LYS A 230 -6.66 7.72 5.90
C LYS A 230 -6.08 6.32 5.97
N SER A 231 -4.77 6.19 5.90
CA SER A 231 -4.07 4.92 5.92
C SER A 231 -2.98 4.91 6.99
N VAL A 232 -2.65 3.72 7.48
CA VAL A 232 -1.50 3.48 8.34
C VAL A 232 -0.54 2.53 7.66
N ALA A 233 0.74 2.87 7.65
CA ALA A 233 1.84 2.06 7.18
C ALA A 233 2.62 1.51 8.37
N VAL A 234 2.73 0.18 8.48
CA VAL A 234 3.54 -0.51 9.48
C VAL A 234 4.81 -1.00 8.79
N TYR A 235 5.96 -0.52 9.22
CA TYR A 235 7.28 -0.92 8.73
C TYR A 235 7.83 -2.03 9.61
N LEU A 236 8.29 -3.08 8.97
CA LEU A 236 8.58 -4.36 9.61
C LEU A 236 9.95 -4.89 9.17
N SER A 237 10.52 -5.76 9.98
CA SER A 237 11.72 -6.52 9.64
C SER A 237 11.52 -8.00 9.91
N LYS A 238 12.07 -8.86 9.04
CA LYS A 238 12.20 -10.29 9.31
C LYS A 238 13.52 -10.51 10.07
N PRO A 239 13.51 -11.08 11.28
CA PRO A 239 14.73 -11.38 12.02
C PRO A 239 15.70 -12.24 11.22
N LYS A 240 17.01 -12.03 11.38
CA LYS A 240 18.06 -12.87 10.74
C LYS A 240 18.12 -14.28 11.32
N VAL A 241 17.64 -14.46 12.54
CA VAL A 241 17.52 -15.73 13.23
C VAL A 241 16.09 -15.84 13.74
N ALA A 242 15.47 -17.01 13.60
CA ALA A 242 14.14 -17.20 14.15
C ALA A 242 14.16 -16.91 15.66
N VAL A 243 13.35 -15.95 16.10
CA VAL A 243 13.14 -15.70 17.53
C VAL A 243 12.38 -16.93 18.07
N PRO A 244 12.91 -17.66 19.07
CA PRO A 244 12.16 -18.75 19.67
C PRO A 244 10.83 -18.20 20.19
N ARG A 245 9.73 -18.81 19.80
CA ARG A 245 8.40 -18.46 20.35
C ARG A 245 8.40 -18.86 21.83
N ALA A 246 8.12 -17.90 22.71
CA ALA A 246 7.93 -18.14 24.13
C ALA A 246 6.61 -18.87 24.41
#